data_050d69a6a610a52166b04a4ea8224084
#
_entry.id   050d69a6a610a52166b04a4ea8224084
#
_cell.length_a   1.000
_cell.length_b   1.000
_cell.length_c   1.000
_cell.angle_alpha   90.00
_cell.angle_beta   90.00
_cell.angle_gamma   90.00
#
_symmetry.space_group_name_H-M   'P 1'
#
loop_
_entity.id
_entity.type
_entity.pdbx_description
1 polymer ?
#
loop_
_entity_poly.entity_id
_entity_poly.type
_entity_poly.pdbx_seq_one_letter_code
_entity_poly.pdbx_strand_id
1 'polypeptide(L)'
;MTASQEISRLPRVLFAGTRFVPLALRNLLASKRRLVRSSAGIGFAVLLMLVQLGFERGFFDASLAMVRQLDADLVIISASKYQFHSRDPFPSRTLDSATSVAGVASVSPLYASWQDFFWKDPVGDKVYMVQAFAFDPDHPPFLLPEVKAQSARLKAEDTVIVDRRARDFLGMASGTGDTEINGHKVHIVGSFALGPDFMADGW
;
A
#
# COMPACT_ATOMS: atom_id res chain seq x y z
N MET A 1 -85.94 21.02 17.40
CA MET A 1 -85.85 22.42 17.01
C MET A 1 -84.48 22.91 17.44
N THR A 2 -83.71 23.06 16.47
CA THR A 2 -82.64 24.01 16.23
C THR A 2 -81.50 24.08 17.22
N ALA A 3 -80.45 23.30 16.95
CA ALA A 3 -79.10 23.55 17.39
C ALA A 3 -78.14 23.22 16.22
N SER A 4 -78.20 24.02 15.15
CA SER A 4 -77.28 23.93 14.00
C SER A 4 -76.97 25.35 13.62
N GLN A 5 -75.93 25.92 14.17
CA GLN A 5 -75.16 27.04 13.64
C GLN A 5 -74.21 27.66 14.68
N GLU A 6 -73.12 27.00 14.99
CA GLU A 6 -71.97 27.69 15.60
C GLU A 6 -70.65 26.99 15.41
N ILE A 7 -70.39 26.53 14.16
CA ILE A 7 -69.08 26.04 13.77
C ILE A 7 -68.64 26.86 12.59
N SER A 8 -68.30 28.12 12.79
CA SER A 8 -67.57 28.85 11.75
C SER A 8 -66.96 30.14 12.30
N ARG A 9 -65.98 30.03 13.17
CA ARG A 9 -64.96 31.09 13.37
C ARG A 9 -63.71 30.51 14.04
N LEU A 10 -63.05 29.59 13.36
CA LEU A 10 -61.64 29.36 13.67
C LEU A 10 -60.83 30.49 13.02
N PRO A 11 -60.04 31.23 13.78
CA PRO A 11 -59.16 32.23 13.19
C PRO A 11 -58.15 31.48 12.32
N ARG A 12 -58.16 31.81 11.01
CA ARG A 12 -57.05 31.46 10.11
C ARG A 12 -55.78 32.12 10.69
N VAL A 13 -55.00 31.35 11.42
CA VAL A 13 -53.65 31.71 11.76
C VAL A 13 -52.87 31.73 10.44
N LEU A 14 -52.81 32.91 9.86
CA LEU A 14 -51.86 33.22 8.78
C LEU A 14 -50.47 32.94 9.32
N PHE A 15 -49.92 31.78 8.94
CA PHE A 15 -48.50 31.57 9.02
C PHE A 15 -47.82 32.53 8.02
N ALA A 16 -47.75 33.81 8.42
CA ALA A 16 -46.83 34.72 7.81
C ALA A 16 -45.43 34.11 7.93
N GLY A 17 -44.84 33.70 6.81
CA GLY A 17 -43.52 33.11 6.71
C GLY A 17 -42.45 34.11 7.19
N THR A 18 -42.35 34.27 8.50
CA THR A 18 -41.17 34.88 9.12
C THR A 18 -40.04 33.95 8.85
N ARG A 19 -39.12 34.37 7.94
CA ARG A 19 -37.79 33.78 7.82
C ARG A 19 -37.14 33.90 9.19
N PHE A 20 -37.33 32.89 10.03
CA PHE A 20 -36.67 32.75 11.31
C PHE A 20 -35.19 32.46 10.99
N VAL A 21 -34.41 33.49 10.81
CA VAL A 21 -32.95 33.37 10.87
C VAL A 21 -32.69 33.11 12.37
N PRO A 22 -32.23 31.88 12.74
CA PRO A 22 -32.03 31.56 14.13
C PRO A 22 -31.03 32.56 14.72
N LEU A 23 -31.37 33.14 15.87
CA LEU A 23 -30.55 34.13 16.60
C LEU A 23 -29.10 33.69 16.72
N ALA A 24 -28.86 32.38 16.84
CA ALA A 24 -27.55 31.76 16.82
C ALA A 24 -26.79 32.07 15.52
N LEU A 25 -27.43 31.94 14.36
CA LEU A 25 -26.78 32.23 13.07
C LEU A 25 -26.47 33.71 12.91
N ARG A 26 -27.38 34.58 13.36
CA ARG A 26 -27.15 36.04 13.32
C ARG A 26 -26.00 36.47 14.24
N ASN A 27 -25.91 35.88 15.44
CA ASN A 27 -24.80 36.11 16.35
C ASN A 27 -23.47 35.57 15.81
N LEU A 28 -23.50 34.43 15.14
CA LEU A 28 -22.32 33.85 14.51
C LEU A 28 -21.79 34.76 13.37
N LEU A 29 -22.69 35.28 12.56
CA LEU A 29 -22.36 36.14 11.41
C LEU A 29 -22.00 37.58 11.83
N ALA A 30 -22.41 38.03 13.03
CA ALA A 30 -22.15 39.36 13.53
C ALA A 30 -20.65 39.66 13.77
N SER A 31 -19.87 38.61 14.08
CA SER A 31 -18.41 38.77 14.26
C SER A 31 -17.61 37.87 13.31
N LYS A 32 -17.44 38.32 12.08
CA LYS A 32 -16.72 37.59 11.00
C LYS A 32 -15.33 37.09 11.44
N ARG A 33 -14.58 37.89 12.19
CA ARG A 33 -13.25 37.47 12.70
C ARG A 33 -13.32 36.30 13.66
N ARG A 34 -14.31 36.24 14.53
CA ARG A 34 -14.52 35.15 15.48
C ARG A 34 -14.97 33.90 14.74
N LEU A 35 -15.89 34.04 13.77
CA LEU A 35 -16.35 32.94 12.92
C LEU A 35 -15.18 32.30 12.16
N VAL A 36 -14.36 33.13 11.50
CA VAL A 36 -13.18 32.63 10.74
C VAL A 36 -12.21 31.89 11.66
N ARG A 37 -11.91 32.43 12.83
CA ARG A 37 -10.99 31.76 13.78
C ARG A 37 -11.54 30.41 14.25
N SER A 38 -12.81 30.35 14.62
CA SER A 38 -13.45 29.10 15.07
C SER A 38 -13.54 28.08 13.93
N SER A 39 -13.93 28.51 12.73
CA SER A 39 -14.02 27.63 11.56
C SER A 39 -12.63 27.16 11.10
N ALA A 40 -11.62 27.99 11.19
CA ALA A 40 -10.24 27.61 10.89
C ALA A 40 -9.73 26.55 11.85
N GLY A 41 -10.02 26.66 13.16
CA GLY A 41 -9.64 25.63 14.15
C GLY A 41 -10.30 24.29 13.88
N ILE A 42 -11.61 24.27 13.63
CA ILE A 42 -12.34 23.06 13.29
C ILE A 42 -11.85 22.48 11.94
N GLY A 43 -11.71 23.34 10.94
CA GLY A 43 -11.22 22.94 9.62
C GLY A 43 -9.83 22.33 9.67
N PHE A 44 -8.94 22.91 10.48
CA PHE A 44 -7.61 22.36 10.70
C PHE A 44 -7.65 20.98 11.39
N ALA A 45 -8.49 20.81 12.41
CA ALA A 45 -8.65 19.52 13.07
C ALA A 45 -9.18 18.44 12.11
N VAL A 46 -10.18 18.78 11.30
CA VAL A 46 -10.72 17.88 10.27
C VAL A 46 -9.65 17.54 9.22
N LEU A 47 -8.88 18.54 8.78
CA LEU A 47 -7.78 18.32 7.85
C LEU A 47 -6.75 17.34 8.41
N LEU A 48 -6.33 17.52 9.66
CA LEU A 48 -5.40 16.60 10.30
C LEU A 48 -5.95 15.18 10.37
N MET A 49 -7.22 15.00 10.73
CA MET A 49 -7.86 13.68 10.75
C MET A 49 -7.86 13.03 9.35
N LEU A 50 -8.19 13.79 8.31
CA LEU A 50 -8.20 13.28 6.95
C LEU A 50 -6.81 12.91 6.46
N VAL A 51 -5.80 13.72 6.77
CA VAL A 51 -4.39 13.42 6.44
C VAL A 51 -3.94 12.16 7.16
N GLN A 52 -4.26 12.02 8.45
CA GLN A 52 -3.88 10.84 9.24
C GLN A 52 -4.54 9.57 8.71
N LEU A 53 -5.84 9.60 8.40
CA LEU A 53 -6.56 8.47 7.79
C LEU A 53 -6.02 8.13 6.40
N GLY A 54 -5.66 9.14 5.59
CA GLY A 54 -5.04 8.94 4.29
C GLY A 54 -3.66 8.27 4.40
N PHE A 55 -2.86 8.74 5.35
CA PHE A 55 -1.55 8.16 5.62
C PHE A 55 -1.64 6.70 6.10
N GLU A 56 -2.54 6.43 7.05
CA GLU A 56 -2.77 5.07 7.56
C GLU A 56 -3.14 4.10 6.43
N ARG A 57 -4.11 4.47 5.59
CA ARG A 57 -4.51 3.64 4.44
C ARG A 57 -3.37 3.46 3.44
N GLY A 58 -2.69 4.54 3.10
CA GLY A 58 -1.54 4.48 2.19
C GLY A 58 -0.42 3.58 2.72
N PHE A 59 -0.16 3.64 4.02
CA PHE A 59 0.82 2.77 4.67
C PHE A 59 0.43 1.29 4.59
N PHE A 60 -0.83 0.95 4.90
CA PHE A 60 -1.31 -0.43 4.78
C PHE A 60 -1.29 -0.92 3.33
N ASP A 61 -1.72 -0.11 2.38
CA ASP A 61 -1.71 -0.50 0.97
C ASP A 61 -0.29 -0.71 0.45
N ALA A 62 0.65 0.13 0.82
CA ALA A 62 2.07 -0.03 0.50
C ALA A 62 2.64 -1.30 1.12
N SER A 63 2.41 -1.54 2.42
CA SER A 63 2.91 -2.72 3.12
C SER A 63 2.38 -4.04 2.54
N LEU A 64 1.22 -4.03 1.90
CA LEU A 64 0.61 -5.20 1.29
C LEU A 64 0.83 -5.29 -0.22
N ALA A 65 1.45 -4.27 -0.85
CA ALA A 65 1.59 -4.20 -2.30
C ALA A 65 2.27 -5.47 -2.86
N MET A 66 3.38 -5.87 -2.26
CA MET A 66 4.12 -7.06 -2.69
C MET A 66 3.37 -8.37 -2.36
N VAL A 67 2.77 -8.46 -1.19
CA VAL A 67 2.02 -9.66 -0.78
C VAL A 67 0.82 -9.92 -1.70
N ARG A 68 0.16 -8.86 -2.16
CA ARG A 68 -0.95 -8.95 -3.14
C ARG A 68 -0.50 -9.41 -4.52
N GLN A 69 0.79 -9.39 -4.81
CA GLN A 69 1.34 -9.90 -6.06
C GLN A 69 1.71 -11.39 -5.99
N LEU A 70 1.56 -12.02 -4.85
CA LEU A 70 1.81 -13.45 -4.72
C LEU A 70 0.66 -14.26 -5.35
N ASP A 71 1.02 -15.23 -6.15
CA ASP A 71 0.12 -16.22 -6.76
C ASP A 71 -0.06 -17.41 -5.78
N ALA A 72 -0.62 -17.12 -4.61
CA ALA A 72 -0.77 -18.10 -3.54
C ALA A 72 -2.01 -17.80 -2.69
N ASP A 73 -2.75 -18.83 -2.33
CA ASP A 73 -3.91 -18.73 -1.43
C ASP A 73 -3.47 -18.59 0.04
N LEU A 74 -2.32 -19.17 0.39
CA LEU A 74 -1.78 -19.20 1.74
C LEU A 74 -0.28 -18.93 1.71
N VAL A 75 0.22 -18.21 2.72
CA VAL A 75 1.65 -17.96 2.94
C VAL A 75 2.05 -18.51 4.30
N ILE A 76 3.06 -19.37 4.32
CA ILE A 76 3.65 -19.90 5.54
C ILE A 76 4.81 -19.00 5.95
N ILE A 77 4.78 -18.49 7.16
CA ILE A 77 5.86 -17.68 7.74
C ILE A 77 6.35 -18.32 9.04
N SER A 78 7.58 -17.99 9.47
CA SER A 78 8.11 -18.45 10.75
C SER A 78 7.23 -18.01 11.92
N ALA A 79 7.00 -18.92 12.88
CA ALA A 79 6.23 -18.60 14.09
C ALA A 79 6.90 -17.55 14.98
N SER A 80 8.22 -17.36 14.86
CA SER A 80 8.96 -16.29 15.55
C SER A 80 8.81 -14.91 14.86
N LYS A 81 8.18 -14.87 13.68
CA LYS A 81 7.93 -13.63 12.97
C LYS A 81 6.66 -12.96 13.46
N TYR A 82 6.81 -11.95 14.29
CA TYR A 82 5.71 -11.04 14.59
C TYR A 82 5.49 -10.00 13.49
N GLN A 83 6.45 -9.86 12.57
CA GLN A 83 6.42 -8.92 11.45
C GLN A 83 6.93 -9.62 10.20
N PHE A 84 6.31 -9.32 9.06
CA PHE A 84 6.70 -9.86 7.76
C PHE A 84 8.17 -9.57 7.40
N HIS A 85 8.73 -8.49 7.93
CA HIS A 85 10.11 -8.02 7.73
C HIS A 85 11.15 -8.67 8.66
N SER A 86 10.77 -9.61 9.50
CA SER A 86 11.71 -10.29 10.40
C SER A 86 12.59 -11.28 9.64
N ARG A 87 13.85 -11.40 10.04
CA ARG A 87 14.88 -12.22 9.39
C ARG A 87 14.84 -13.70 9.72
N ASP A 88 13.93 -14.16 10.58
CA ASP A 88 13.95 -15.53 11.05
C ASP A 88 13.46 -16.51 9.99
N PRO A 89 14.37 -17.26 9.34
CA PRO A 89 13.99 -18.31 8.42
C PRO A 89 13.35 -19.49 9.17
N PHE A 90 12.59 -20.29 8.49
CA PHE A 90 12.14 -21.58 9.00
C PHE A 90 12.77 -22.72 8.20
N PRO A 91 12.88 -23.94 8.78
CA PRO A 91 13.52 -25.06 8.11
C PRO A 91 12.78 -25.47 6.83
N SER A 92 13.53 -25.80 5.77
CA SER A 92 12.97 -26.23 4.47
C SER A 92 12.08 -27.48 4.57
N ARG A 93 12.33 -28.36 5.56
CA ARG A 93 11.46 -29.52 5.87
C ARG A 93 10.00 -29.14 6.14
N THR A 94 9.73 -27.88 6.50
CA THR A 94 8.37 -27.38 6.67
C THR A 94 7.61 -27.37 5.35
N LEU A 95 8.30 -27.11 4.23
CA LEU A 95 7.74 -27.16 2.89
C LEU A 95 7.31 -28.59 2.54
N ASP A 96 8.18 -29.56 2.87
CA ASP A 96 7.87 -31.01 2.64
C ASP A 96 6.65 -31.44 3.45
N SER A 97 6.54 -30.95 4.67
CA SER A 97 5.37 -31.19 5.52
C SER A 97 4.10 -30.57 4.96
N ALA A 98 4.21 -29.35 4.40
CA ALA A 98 3.08 -28.65 3.82
C ALA A 98 2.55 -29.34 2.55
N THR A 99 3.42 -29.91 1.71
CA THR A 99 3.00 -30.65 0.52
C THR A 99 2.22 -31.94 0.85
N SER A 100 2.42 -32.51 2.03
CA SER A 100 1.71 -33.72 2.48
C SER A 100 0.29 -33.44 3.01
N VAL A 101 -0.10 -32.19 3.17
CA VAL A 101 -1.43 -31.80 3.67
C VAL A 101 -2.48 -31.97 2.58
N ALA A 102 -3.58 -32.67 2.91
CA ALA A 102 -4.68 -32.84 1.97
C ALA A 102 -5.29 -31.50 1.55
N GLY A 103 -5.43 -31.28 0.24
CA GLY A 103 -5.97 -30.03 -0.33
C GLY A 103 -4.89 -29.00 -0.73
N VAL A 104 -3.61 -29.26 -0.46
CA VAL A 104 -2.50 -28.44 -0.97
C VAL A 104 -2.14 -28.92 -2.38
N ALA A 105 -2.24 -28.02 -3.35
CA ALA A 105 -1.94 -28.33 -4.75
C ALA A 105 -0.43 -28.22 -5.05
N SER A 106 0.21 -27.19 -4.53
CA SER A 106 1.66 -26.95 -4.70
C SER A 106 2.20 -26.08 -3.57
N VAL A 107 3.50 -26.17 -3.33
CA VAL A 107 4.22 -25.34 -2.38
C VAL A 107 5.47 -24.82 -3.05
N SER A 108 5.66 -23.50 -3.04
CA SER A 108 6.84 -22.86 -3.63
C SER A 108 7.61 -22.08 -2.56
N PRO A 109 8.94 -22.24 -2.47
CA PRO A 109 9.76 -21.46 -1.57
C PRO A 109 9.88 -20.01 -2.09
N LEU A 110 9.78 -19.06 -1.18
CA LEU A 110 10.07 -17.66 -1.43
C LEU A 110 11.08 -17.16 -0.40
N TYR A 111 12.21 -16.69 -0.88
CA TYR A 111 13.24 -16.09 -0.05
C TYR A 111 13.10 -14.57 -0.18
N ALA A 112 12.91 -13.89 0.93
CA ALA A 112 12.76 -12.46 0.99
C ALA A 112 13.86 -11.86 1.87
N SER A 113 14.57 -10.87 1.37
CA SER A 113 15.48 -10.05 2.17
C SER A 113 15.05 -8.58 2.10
N TRP A 114 14.92 -8.00 3.28
CA TRP A 114 14.40 -6.64 3.46
C TRP A 114 15.47 -5.63 3.79
N GLN A 115 16.67 -6.06 4.22
CA GLN A 115 17.69 -5.18 4.76
C GLN A 115 19.14 -5.63 4.49
N ASP A 116 19.34 -6.75 3.78
CA ASP A 116 20.67 -7.34 3.63
C ASP A 116 21.21 -7.26 2.20
N PHE A 117 20.45 -6.65 1.27
CA PHE A 117 20.89 -6.47 -0.10
C PHE A 117 21.33 -5.04 -0.35
N PHE A 118 22.60 -4.90 -0.65
CA PHE A 118 23.24 -3.63 -0.96
C PHE A 118 23.49 -3.57 -2.47
N TRP A 119 22.65 -2.80 -3.12
CA TRP A 119 22.67 -2.56 -4.56
C TRP A 119 23.62 -1.42 -4.88
N LYS A 120 24.53 -1.63 -5.82
CA LYS A 120 25.38 -0.57 -6.35
C LYS A 120 24.71 0.03 -7.57
N ASP A 121 24.57 1.35 -7.59
CA ASP A 121 24.05 2.08 -8.74
C ASP A 121 24.92 1.79 -9.99
N PRO A 122 24.35 1.29 -11.11
CA PRO A 122 25.11 1.00 -12.33
C PRO A 122 25.80 2.22 -12.95
N VAL A 123 25.31 3.43 -12.66
CA VAL A 123 25.84 4.69 -13.23
C VAL A 123 26.77 5.41 -12.26
N GLY A 124 26.54 5.24 -10.96
CA GLY A 124 27.32 5.85 -9.88
C GLY A 124 28.00 4.81 -9.01
N ASP A 125 28.89 5.25 -8.11
CA ASP A 125 29.55 4.36 -7.13
C ASP A 125 28.79 4.27 -5.81
N LYS A 126 27.56 4.76 -5.76
CA LYS A 126 26.76 4.76 -4.54
C LYS A 126 26.10 3.42 -4.33
N VAL A 127 26.05 3.02 -3.06
CA VAL A 127 25.43 1.77 -2.62
C VAL A 127 24.17 2.09 -1.85
N TYR A 128 23.08 1.41 -2.20
CA TYR A 128 21.77 1.59 -1.60
C TYR A 128 21.23 0.26 -1.11
N MET A 129 20.48 0.31 -0.03
CA MET A 129 19.76 -0.86 0.46
C MET A 129 18.48 -1.03 -0.36
N VAL A 130 18.29 -2.24 -0.91
CA VAL A 130 17.11 -2.61 -1.68
C VAL A 130 16.46 -3.85 -1.10
N GLN A 131 15.21 -4.06 -1.44
CA GLN A 131 14.54 -5.31 -1.12
C GLN A 131 14.71 -6.29 -2.28
N ALA A 132 14.90 -7.56 -1.95
CA ALA A 132 15.11 -8.60 -2.93
C ALA A 132 14.33 -9.86 -2.59
N PHE A 133 13.86 -10.53 -3.66
CA PHE A 133 13.20 -11.81 -3.58
C PHE A 133 13.91 -12.82 -4.46
N ALA A 134 14.12 -14.03 -3.91
CA ALA A 134 14.60 -15.15 -4.71
C ALA A 134 13.55 -16.27 -4.67
N PHE A 135 13.35 -16.90 -5.82
CA PHE A 135 12.35 -17.94 -6.01
C PHE A 135 12.82 -18.93 -7.08
N ASP A 136 12.14 -20.06 -7.19
CA ASP A 136 12.37 -21.00 -8.25
C ASP A 136 11.89 -20.44 -9.60
N PRO A 137 12.78 -20.22 -10.60
CA PRO A 137 12.38 -19.68 -11.89
C PRO A 137 11.41 -20.56 -12.68
N ASP A 138 11.32 -21.86 -12.38
CA ASP A 138 10.36 -22.76 -13.01
C ASP A 138 8.94 -22.57 -12.45
N HIS A 139 8.83 -22.07 -11.21
CA HIS A 139 7.56 -21.88 -10.51
C HIS A 139 7.50 -20.49 -9.87
N PRO A 140 7.48 -19.39 -10.67
CA PRO A 140 7.47 -18.04 -10.16
C PRO A 140 6.18 -17.79 -9.35
N PRO A 141 6.30 -17.41 -8.06
CA PRO A 141 5.15 -17.27 -7.18
C PRO A 141 4.46 -15.90 -7.27
N PHE A 142 4.63 -15.18 -8.38
CA PHE A 142 4.10 -13.85 -8.57
C PHE A 142 3.02 -13.79 -9.64
N LEU A 143 2.01 -12.95 -9.41
CA LEU A 143 0.95 -12.66 -10.39
C LEU A 143 1.44 -11.74 -11.52
N LEU A 144 2.60 -11.08 -11.36
CA LEU A 144 3.19 -10.17 -12.33
C LEU A 144 3.52 -10.87 -13.66
N PRO A 145 2.83 -10.56 -14.78
CA PRO A 145 3.05 -11.24 -16.06
C PRO A 145 4.48 -11.04 -16.58
N GLU A 146 5.06 -9.87 -16.29
CA GLU A 146 6.43 -9.52 -16.70
C GLU A 146 7.46 -10.41 -16.00
N VAL A 147 7.27 -10.74 -14.72
CA VAL A 147 8.13 -11.67 -13.98
C VAL A 147 7.99 -13.07 -14.55
N LYS A 148 6.75 -13.55 -14.76
CA LYS A 148 6.49 -14.86 -15.36
C LYS A 148 7.12 -15.03 -16.74
N ALA A 149 7.01 -14.02 -17.59
CA ALA A 149 7.56 -14.05 -18.96
C ALA A 149 9.09 -14.07 -19.01
N GLN A 150 9.76 -13.58 -17.98
CA GLN A 150 11.23 -13.43 -17.91
C GLN A 150 11.89 -14.45 -16.96
N SER A 151 11.14 -15.26 -16.24
CA SER A 151 11.64 -16.19 -15.23
C SER A 151 12.69 -17.16 -15.81
N ALA A 152 12.55 -17.59 -17.06
CA ALA A 152 13.55 -18.45 -17.71
C ALA A 152 14.93 -17.82 -17.81
N ARG A 153 15.04 -16.50 -17.87
CA ARG A 153 16.33 -15.78 -17.90
C ARG A 153 17.05 -15.81 -16.55
N LEU A 154 16.30 -15.98 -15.47
CA LEU A 154 16.82 -16.09 -14.09
C LEU A 154 17.46 -17.47 -13.80
N LYS A 155 17.43 -18.41 -14.73
CA LYS A 155 18.13 -19.69 -14.59
C LYS A 155 19.64 -19.58 -14.77
N ALA A 156 20.10 -18.53 -15.42
CA ALA A 156 21.53 -18.25 -15.51
C ALA A 156 22.04 -17.71 -14.18
N GLU A 157 23.24 -18.10 -13.81
CA GLU A 157 23.89 -17.62 -12.59
C GLU A 157 24.10 -16.10 -12.63
N ASP A 158 24.06 -15.48 -11.47
CA ASP A 158 24.28 -14.05 -11.28
C ASP A 158 23.35 -13.14 -12.11
N THR A 159 22.12 -13.59 -12.37
CA THR A 159 21.14 -12.80 -13.11
C THR A 159 20.03 -12.28 -12.21
N VAL A 160 19.59 -11.07 -12.50
CA VAL A 160 18.51 -10.39 -11.77
C VAL A 160 17.55 -9.69 -12.73
N ILE A 161 16.29 -9.55 -12.32
CA ILE A 161 15.32 -8.62 -12.91
C ILE A 161 15.04 -7.52 -11.89
N VAL A 162 14.83 -6.30 -12.36
CA VAL A 162 14.72 -5.11 -11.51
C VAL A 162 13.42 -4.38 -11.75
N ASP A 163 12.97 -3.64 -10.75
CA ASP A 163 11.80 -2.77 -10.90
C ASP A 163 12.18 -1.49 -11.68
N ARG A 164 11.70 -1.36 -12.92
CA ARG A 164 11.93 -0.16 -13.73
C ARG A 164 11.25 1.10 -13.20
N ARG A 165 10.33 0.97 -12.26
CA ARG A 165 9.65 2.07 -11.57
C ARG A 165 10.25 2.37 -10.19
N ALA A 166 11.36 1.74 -9.85
CA ALA A 166 12.15 2.08 -8.66
C ALA A 166 12.58 3.55 -8.68
N ARG A 167 13.05 4.05 -7.55
CA ARG A 167 13.56 5.42 -7.44
C ARG A 167 14.71 5.64 -8.44
N ASP A 168 14.73 6.78 -9.11
CA ASP A 168 15.68 7.12 -10.17
C ASP A 168 17.15 6.96 -9.75
N PHE A 169 17.46 7.25 -8.47
CA PHE A 169 18.80 7.15 -7.94
C PHE A 169 19.35 5.71 -7.83
N LEU A 170 18.49 4.70 -8.01
CA LEU A 170 18.92 3.29 -8.04
C LEU A 170 19.44 2.86 -9.41
N GLY A 171 19.24 3.65 -10.46
CA GLY A 171 19.72 3.35 -11.81
C GLY A 171 19.05 2.13 -12.47
N MET A 172 17.93 1.65 -11.97
CA MET A 172 17.24 0.43 -12.42
C MET A 172 16.38 0.65 -13.67
N ALA A 173 16.13 1.88 -14.07
CA ALA A 173 15.17 2.22 -15.14
C ALA A 173 15.51 1.60 -16.49
N SER A 174 16.79 1.35 -16.79
CA SER A 174 17.24 0.75 -18.05
C SER A 174 16.80 -0.71 -18.21
N GLY A 175 16.62 -1.44 -17.11
CA GLY A 175 16.27 -2.86 -17.11
C GLY A 175 17.34 -3.78 -17.74
N THR A 176 18.53 -3.27 -18.00
CA THR A 176 19.67 -4.00 -18.57
C THR A 176 20.99 -3.41 -18.09
N GLY A 177 22.02 -4.23 -18.03
CA GLY A 177 23.37 -3.81 -17.65
C GLY A 177 23.96 -4.68 -16.55
N ASP A 178 25.13 -4.29 -16.08
CA ASP A 178 25.86 -4.97 -15.02
C ASP A 178 25.88 -4.07 -13.77
N THR A 179 25.80 -4.69 -12.63
CA THR A 179 25.92 -4.02 -11.35
C THR A 179 26.49 -4.97 -10.29
N GLU A 180 26.46 -4.55 -9.03
CA GLU A 180 26.91 -5.36 -7.91
C GLU A 180 25.83 -5.42 -6.82
N ILE A 181 25.62 -6.61 -6.27
CA ILE A 181 24.83 -6.83 -5.07
C ILE A 181 25.76 -7.43 -4.01
N ASN A 182 25.89 -6.77 -2.86
CA ASN A 182 26.79 -7.20 -1.78
C ASN A 182 28.24 -7.45 -2.25
N GLY A 183 28.72 -6.70 -3.26
CA GLY A 183 30.05 -6.85 -3.83
C GLY A 183 30.19 -7.99 -4.87
N HIS A 184 29.11 -8.71 -5.16
CA HIS A 184 29.07 -9.71 -6.24
C HIS A 184 28.49 -9.11 -7.50
N LYS A 185 29.14 -9.32 -8.63
CA LYS A 185 28.66 -8.87 -9.93
C LYS A 185 27.39 -9.62 -10.31
N VAL A 186 26.39 -8.88 -10.80
CA VAL A 186 25.14 -9.44 -11.31
C VAL A 186 24.76 -8.78 -12.63
N HIS A 187 24.09 -9.55 -13.48
CA HIS A 187 23.61 -9.13 -14.78
C HIS A 187 22.11 -8.83 -14.73
N ILE A 188 21.72 -7.62 -15.10
CA ILE A 188 20.32 -7.26 -15.22
C ILE A 188 19.81 -7.80 -16.55
N VAL A 189 18.96 -8.83 -16.51
CA VAL A 189 18.42 -9.54 -17.68
C VAL A 189 17.01 -9.15 -18.05
N GLY A 190 16.42 -8.23 -17.28
CA GLY A 190 15.06 -7.76 -17.54
C GLY A 190 14.52 -6.85 -16.45
N SER A 191 13.28 -6.43 -16.64
CA SER A 191 12.60 -5.54 -15.70
C SER A 191 11.11 -5.83 -15.59
N PHE A 192 10.55 -5.42 -14.47
CA PHE A 192 9.09 -5.44 -14.21
C PHE A 192 8.64 -4.07 -13.69
N ALA A 193 7.34 -3.89 -13.47
CA ALA A 193 6.80 -2.64 -12.95
C ALA A 193 5.96 -2.89 -11.71
N LEU A 194 6.54 -2.63 -10.54
CA LEU A 194 5.82 -2.61 -9.26
C LEU A 194 5.76 -1.17 -8.73
N GLY A 195 6.88 -0.51 -8.64
CA GLY A 195 7.06 0.85 -8.12
C GLY A 195 7.50 0.86 -6.66
N PRO A 196 8.12 1.96 -6.21
CA PRO A 196 8.52 2.14 -4.83
C PRO A 196 7.29 2.27 -3.94
N ASP A 197 7.44 1.83 -2.71
CA ASP A 197 6.45 2.01 -1.68
C ASP A 197 7.05 2.71 -0.45
N PHE A 198 6.32 2.71 0.67
CA PHE A 198 6.79 3.32 1.90
C PHE A 198 7.97 2.56 2.53
N MET A 199 8.10 1.27 2.24
CA MET A 199 9.10 0.36 2.83
C MET A 199 10.26 0.08 1.89
N ALA A 200 10.11 0.31 0.57
CA ALA A 200 11.09 -0.01 -0.45
C ALA A 200 11.25 1.13 -1.45
N ASP A 201 12.48 1.51 -1.72
CA ASP A 201 12.84 2.43 -2.80
C ASP A 201 12.86 1.74 -4.17
N GLY A 202 12.96 0.41 -4.19
CA GLY A 202 12.95 -0.45 -5.36
C GLY A 202 13.07 -1.92 -5.00
N TRP A 203 12.79 -2.78 -5.98
CA TRP A 203 12.73 -4.22 -5.88
C TRP A 203 13.63 -4.88 -6.93
#